data_c96375b30c078ad1410c26fc7db7559e
#
_entry.id   c96375b30c078ad1410c26fc7db7559e
#
_cell.length_a   1.000
_cell.length_b   1.000
_cell.length_c   1.000
_cell.angle_alpha   90.00
_cell.angle_beta   90.00
_cell.angle_gamma   90.00
#
_symmetry.space_group_name_H-M   'P 1'
#
loop_
_entity.id
_entity.type
_entity.pdbx_description
1 polymer ?
#
loop_
_entity_poly.entity_id
_entity_poly.type
_entity_poly.pdbx_seq_one_letter_code
_entity_poly.pdbx_strand_id
1 'polypeptide(L)'
;SPVANYHGEIYNLPFNMNTFNKMWGVVTPAEAEAKIEEQRAAHFTAEPKNLEEQAISLVGTDIYEKLVKHYTEKQWGRDCKDLPAFIIKRLPVRLTFDNNYFNALYQGIPIGGYTKMIANLLDGIEVRLNTDYL
;
A
#
# COMPACT_ATOMS: atom_id res chain seq x y z
N SER A 1 4.45 -10.48 -6.77
CA SER A 1 4.25 -9.45 -5.73
C SER A 1 4.63 -8.10 -6.30
N PRO A 2 3.91 -7.02 -5.96
CA PRO A 2 4.31 -5.67 -6.31
C PRO A 2 5.60 -5.28 -5.57
N VAL A 3 6.34 -4.35 -6.15
CA VAL A 3 7.55 -3.79 -5.55
C VAL A 3 7.53 -2.26 -5.67
N ALA A 4 8.20 -1.58 -4.76
CA ALA A 4 8.45 -0.16 -4.83
C ALA A 4 9.92 0.11 -5.18
N ASN A 5 10.17 1.08 -6.05
CA ASN A 5 11.51 1.58 -6.35
C ASN A 5 11.67 2.96 -5.71
N TYR A 6 12.66 3.10 -4.84
CA TYR A 6 13.03 4.36 -4.23
C TYR A 6 14.52 4.64 -4.50
N HIS A 7 14.82 5.59 -5.36
CA HIS A 7 16.18 5.96 -5.77
C HIS A 7 17.05 4.78 -6.23
N GLY A 8 16.46 3.81 -6.96
CA GLY A 8 17.13 2.61 -7.44
C GLY A 8 17.11 1.43 -6.47
N GLU A 9 16.69 1.62 -5.23
CA GLU A 9 16.49 0.53 -4.28
C GLU A 9 15.09 -0.06 -4.41
N ILE A 10 15.03 -1.39 -4.50
CA ILE A 10 13.77 -2.13 -4.65
C ILE A 10 13.32 -2.69 -3.31
N TYR A 11 12.11 -2.35 -2.91
CA TYR A 11 11.45 -2.81 -1.69
C TYR A 11 10.25 -3.70 -2.02
N ASN A 12 10.08 -4.76 -1.23
CA ASN A 12 8.90 -5.61 -1.33
C ASN A 12 7.63 -4.91 -0.82
N LEU A 13 6.51 -5.19 -1.46
CA LEU A 13 5.18 -4.82 -0.98
C LEU A 13 4.32 -6.10 -0.85
N PRO A 14 3.45 -6.19 0.13
CA PRO A 14 3.12 -5.24 1.19
C PRO A 14 4.29 -4.94 2.12
N PHE A 15 4.14 -3.95 3.02
CA PHE A 15 5.14 -3.64 4.05
C PHE A 15 5.28 -4.82 5.01
N ASN A 16 6.29 -5.64 4.81
CA ASN A 16 6.52 -6.87 5.56
C ASN A 16 7.98 -6.98 6.03
N MET A 17 8.35 -8.11 6.65
CA MET A 17 9.70 -8.30 7.16
C MET A 17 10.78 -8.22 6.07
N ASN A 18 10.51 -8.59 4.81
CA ASN A 18 11.46 -8.38 3.72
C ASN A 18 11.70 -6.90 3.44
N THR A 19 10.65 -6.07 3.52
CA THR A 19 10.73 -4.62 3.40
C THR A 19 11.59 -4.03 4.53
N PHE A 20 11.34 -4.43 5.76
CA PHE A 20 12.02 -3.90 6.95
C PHE A 20 13.46 -4.37 7.07
N ASN A 21 13.73 -5.63 6.71
CA ASN A 21 15.09 -6.15 6.60
C ASN A 21 15.91 -5.35 5.58
N LYS A 22 15.36 -5.11 4.40
CA LYS A 22 16.02 -4.29 3.36
C LYS A 22 16.25 -2.85 3.82
N MET A 23 15.29 -2.26 4.53
CA MET A 23 15.32 -0.85 4.95
C MET A 23 16.23 -0.60 6.15
N TRP A 24 16.20 -1.49 7.14
CA TRP A 24 16.84 -1.30 8.46
C TRP A 24 17.80 -2.41 8.88
N GLY A 25 17.88 -3.51 8.12
CA GLY A 25 18.69 -4.67 8.49
C GLY A 25 18.13 -5.50 9.64
N VAL A 26 16.89 -5.26 10.06
CA VAL A 26 16.22 -6.01 11.14
C VAL A 26 15.88 -7.43 10.69
N VAL A 27 15.97 -8.38 11.60
CA VAL A 27 15.76 -9.82 11.30
C VAL A 27 14.53 -10.38 11.99
N THR A 28 14.17 -9.84 13.16
CA THR A 28 13.04 -10.32 13.95
C THR A 28 11.85 -9.36 13.90
N PRO A 29 10.62 -9.87 14.05
CA PRO A 29 9.42 -9.01 14.21
C PRO A 29 9.55 -7.98 15.31
N ALA A 30 10.12 -8.34 16.45
CA ALA A 30 10.31 -7.45 17.60
C ALA A 30 11.24 -6.26 17.29
N GLU A 31 12.32 -6.49 16.53
CA GLU A 31 13.22 -5.41 16.09
C GLU A 31 12.51 -4.46 15.11
N ALA A 32 11.72 -5.00 14.17
CA ALA A 32 10.95 -4.20 13.23
C ALA A 32 9.88 -3.36 13.94
N GLU A 33 9.16 -3.96 14.88
CA GLU A 33 8.13 -3.28 15.67
C GLU A 33 8.73 -2.16 16.52
N ALA A 34 9.85 -2.42 17.19
CA ALA A 34 10.57 -1.42 17.98
C ALA A 34 11.03 -0.23 17.12
N LYS A 35 11.51 -0.50 15.90
CA LYS A 35 11.95 0.55 14.95
C LYS A 35 10.78 1.41 14.46
N ILE A 36 9.65 0.81 14.15
CA ILE A 36 8.42 1.53 13.79
C ILE A 36 7.94 2.39 14.96
N GLU A 37 7.89 1.82 16.16
CA GLU A 37 7.39 2.52 17.34
C GLU A 37 8.30 3.69 17.76
N GLU A 38 9.61 3.54 17.67
CA GLU A 38 10.58 4.63 17.89
C GLU A 38 10.25 5.84 17.00
N GLN A 39 10.01 5.61 15.72
CA GLN A 39 9.72 6.68 14.76
C GLN A 39 8.33 7.27 14.95
N ARG A 40 7.34 6.44 15.26
CA ARG A 40 5.98 6.89 15.55
C ARG A 40 5.94 7.77 16.80
N ALA A 41 6.61 7.36 17.87
CA ALA A 41 6.64 8.11 19.12
C ALA A 41 7.30 9.49 18.96
N ALA A 42 8.33 9.61 18.14
CA ALA A 42 9.03 10.87 17.87
C ALA A 42 8.14 11.91 17.14
N HIS A 43 7.12 11.46 16.41
CA HIS A 43 6.24 12.31 15.58
C HIS A 43 4.75 12.09 15.87
N PHE A 44 4.42 11.54 17.03
CA PHE A 44 3.04 11.24 17.39
C PHE A 44 2.19 12.52 17.47
N THR A 45 1.03 12.47 16.84
CA THR A 45 -0.04 13.44 17.03
C THR A 45 -1.37 12.71 17.22
N ALA A 46 -2.13 13.11 18.26
CA ALA A 46 -3.42 12.49 18.55
C ALA A 46 -4.49 12.85 17.49
N GLU A 47 -4.35 14.01 16.86
CA GLU A 47 -5.27 14.52 15.84
C GLU A 47 -4.49 14.94 14.58
N PRO A 48 -4.18 13.98 13.69
CA PRO A 48 -3.49 14.28 12.44
C PRO A 48 -4.31 15.23 11.56
N LYS A 49 -3.71 16.34 11.14
CA LYS A 49 -4.38 17.38 10.35
C LYS A 49 -4.37 17.07 8.85
N ASN A 50 -3.41 16.28 8.40
CA ASN A 50 -3.21 15.95 7.00
C ASN A 50 -2.71 14.51 6.82
N LEU A 51 -2.60 14.08 5.56
CA LEU A 51 -2.20 12.72 5.21
C LEU A 51 -0.77 12.39 5.68
N GLU A 52 0.17 13.34 5.62
CA GLU A 52 1.55 13.14 6.10
C GLU A 52 1.59 12.81 7.59
N GLU A 53 0.95 13.63 8.42
CA GLU A 53 0.89 13.39 9.87
C GLU A 53 0.20 12.06 10.19
N GLN A 54 -0.87 11.74 9.49
CA GLN A 54 -1.58 10.46 9.64
C GLN A 54 -0.69 9.27 9.27
N ALA A 55 -0.01 9.32 8.13
CA ALA A 55 0.85 8.24 7.68
C ALA A 55 2.03 8.02 8.64
N ILE A 56 2.72 9.07 9.05
CA ILE A 56 3.84 8.99 10.00
C ILE A 56 3.38 8.42 11.34
N SER A 57 2.19 8.81 11.83
CA SER A 57 1.60 8.26 13.05
C SER A 57 1.27 6.77 12.95
N LEU A 58 1.04 6.25 11.73
CA LEU A 58 0.74 4.84 11.49
C LEU A 58 1.99 3.97 11.32
N VAL A 59 2.98 4.43 10.56
CA VAL A 59 4.11 3.59 10.10
C VAL A 59 5.50 4.18 10.35
N GLY A 60 5.60 5.39 10.87
CA GLY A 60 6.86 6.10 11.05
C GLY A 60 7.36 6.83 9.80
N THR A 61 8.45 7.59 9.97
CA THR A 61 8.98 8.47 8.93
C THR A 61 9.61 7.75 7.75
N ASP A 62 10.37 6.69 7.99
CA ASP A 62 11.10 5.99 6.92
C ASP A 62 10.17 5.31 5.92
N ILE A 63 9.15 4.60 6.41
CA ILE A 63 8.16 3.96 5.54
C ILE A 63 7.35 5.03 4.80
N TYR A 64 6.96 6.11 5.49
CA TYR A 64 6.26 7.22 4.87
C TYR A 64 7.07 7.83 3.72
N GLU A 65 8.29 8.29 3.99
CA GLU A 65 9.13 8.97 3.00
C GLU A 65 9.47 8.08 1.80
N LYS A 66 9.84 6.83 2.04
CA LYS A 66 10.33 5.94 0.97
C LYS A 66 9.22 5.28 0.17
N LEU A 67 8.10 4.92 0.80
CA LEU A 67 7.12 4.03 0.19
C LEU A 67 5.70 4.61 0.05
N VAL A 68 5.36 5.68 0.76
CA VAL A 68 4.01 6.25 0.76
C VAL A 68 3.96 7.60 0.05
N LYS A 69 4.83 8.52 0.42
CA LYS A 69 4.79 9.94 0.00
C LYS A 69 4.73 10.10 -1.51
N HIS A 70 5.76 9.69 -2.21
CA HIS A 70 5.88 9.94 -3.65
C HIS A 70 4.81 9.24 -4.48
N TYR A 71 4.40 8.04 -4.07
CA TYR A 71 3.29 7.32 -4.71
C TYR A 71 1.98 8.10 -4.55
N THR A 72 1.70 8.57 -3.34
CA THR A 72 0.48 9.30 -3.03
C THR A 72 0.46 10.66 -3.74
N GLU A 73 1.55 11.42 -3.70
CA GLU A 73 1.67 12.70 -4.38
C GLU A 73 1.49 12.57 -5.90
N LYS A 74 2.07 11.52 -6.49
CA LYS A 74 1.88 11.21 -7.91
C LYS A 74 0.43 10.89 -8.26
N GLN A 75 -0.25 10.13 -7.41
CA GLN A 75 -1.65 9.77 -7.64
C GLN A 75 -2.60 10.95 -7.52
N TRP A 76 -2.37 11.82 -6.54
CA TRP A 76 -3.27 12.93 -6.23
C TRP A 76 -2.87 14.25 -6.89
N GLY A 77 -1.65 14.34 -7.42
CA GLY A 77 -1.11 15.57 -8.02
C GLY A 77 -0.93 16.72 -7.01
N ARG A 78 -0.80 16.38 -5.72
CA ARG A 78 -0.72 17.34 -4.61
C ARG A 78 0.23 16.83 -3.54
N ASP A 79 0.83 17.76 -2.77
CA ASP A 79 1.64 17.43 -1.61
C ASP A 79 0.80 16.70 -0.54
N CYS A 80 1.39 15.71 0.13
CA CYS A 80 0.72 14.98 1.21
C CYS A 80 0.27 15.86 2.37
N LYS A 81 0.91 17.01 2.59
CA LYS A 81 0.52 18.02 3.58
C LYS A 81 -0.80 18.72 3.25
N ASP A 82 -1.15 18.77 1.97
CA ASP A 82 -2.38 19.39 1.46
C ASP A 82 -3.53 18.39 1.30
N LEU A 83 -3.29 17.12 1.61
CA LEU A 83 -4.28 16.06 1.52
C LEU A 83 -4.89 15.75 2.89
N PRO A 84 -6.22 15.50 2.95
CA PRO A 84 -6.88 15.17 4.21
C PRO A 84 -6.38 13.86 4.82
N ALA A 85 -6.27 13.81 6.16
CA ALA A 85 -5.81 12.63 6.91
C ALA A 85 -6.67 11.37 6.65
N PHE A 86 -7.98 11.53 6.42
CA PHE A 86 -8.90 10.40 6.24
C PHE A 86 -8.65 9.56 4.96
N ILE A 87 -7.87 10.07 4.00
CA ILE A 87 -7.48 9.33 2.79
C ILE A 87 -6.70 8.06 3.17
N ILE A 88 -5.86 8.15 4.19
CA ILE A 88 -5.14 7.00 4.74
C ILE A 88 -5.69 6.68 6.14
N LYS A 89 -6.65 5.77 6.20
CA LYS A 89 -7.20 5.30 7.48
C LYS A 89 -6.30 4.25 8.14
N ARG A 90 -5.57 3.48 7.34
CA ARG A 90 -4.65 2.43 7.79
C ARG A 90 -3.59 2.16 6.75
N LEU A 91 -2.41 1.81 7.21
CA LEU A 91 -1.33 1.26 6.39
C LEU A 91 -0.97 -0.11 6.98
N PRO A 92 -1.30 -1.21 6.30
CA PRO A 92 -1.10 -2.54 6.86
C PRO A 92 0.39 -2.88 6.90
N VAL A 93 0.89 -3.08 8.11
CA VAL A 93 2.23 -3.60 8.39
C VAL A 93 2.12 -5.08 8.72
N ARG A 94 2.96 -5.91 8.13
CA ARG A 94 2.98 -7.36 8.35
C ARG A 94 4.34 -7.77 8.91
N LEU A 95 4.33 -8.37 10.08
CA LEU A 95 5.55 -8.86 10.76
C LEU A 95 5.88 -10.31 10.36
N THR A 96 5.73 -10.61 9.08
CA THR A 96 6.03 -11.90 8.44
C THR A 96 6.86 -11.72 7.18
N PHE A 97 7.52 -12.76 6.71
CA PHE A 97 8.27 -12.78 5.45
C PHE A 97 7.42 -13.16 4.23
N ASP A 98 6.10 -13.31 4.41
CA ASP A 98 5.19 -13.62 3.31
C ASP A 98 4.95 -12.40 2.41
N ASN A 99 5.29 -12.55 1.12
CA ASN A 99 5.12 -11.52 0.09
C ASN A 99 3.75 -11.57 -0.62
N ASN A 100 2.84 -12.44 -0.20
CA ASN A 100 1.49 -12.46 -0.75
C ASN A 100 0.74 -11.19 -0.32
N TYR A 101 0.24 -10.44 -1.28
CA TYR A 101 -0.52 -9.21 -0.98
C TYR A 101 -1.88 -9.53 -0.36
N PHE A 102 -2.52 -10.59 -0.83
CA PHE A 102 -3.81 -11.08 -0.33
C PHE A 102 -3.65 -12.46 0.31
N ASN A 103 -4.49 -12.77 1.29
CA ASN A 103 -4.53 -14.08 1.94
C ASN A 103 -5.38 -15.10 1.17
N ALA A 104 -5.65 -14.86 -0.12
CA ALA A 104 -6.40 -15.78 -0.95
C ALA A 104 -5.58 -17.04 -1.24
N LEU A 105 -6.21 -18.21 -1.07
CA LEU A 105 -5.56 -19.52 -1.30
C LEU A 105 -5.12 -19.67 -2.76
N TYR A 106 -5.90 -19.12 -3.70
CA TYR A 106 -5.59 -19.10 -5.13
C TYR A 106 -5.56 -17.68 -5.63
N GLN A 107 -4.51 -17.34 -6.37
CA GLN A 107 -4.32 -16.03 -6.98
C GLN A 107 -3.82 -16.21 -8.40
N GLY A 108 -4.37 -15.46 -9.34
CA GLY A 108 -3.96 -15.57 -10.74
C GLY A 108 -4.61 -14.51 -11.63
N ILE A 109 -4.16 -14.49 -12.86
CA ILE A 109 -4.75 -13.69 -13.93
C ILE A 109 -5.39 -14.68 -14.91
N PRO A 110 -6.63 -14.44 -15.38
CA PRO A 110 -7.29 -15.35 -16.33
C PRO A 110 -6.47 -15.53 -17.60
N ILE A 111 -6.33 -16.77 -18.06
CA ILE A 111 -5.72 -17.06 -19.37
C ILE A 111 -6.58 -16.42 -20.47
N GLY A 112 -5.98 -15.59 -21.32
CA GLY A 112 -6.68 -14.80 -22.34
C GLY A 112 -7.18 -13.43 -21.86
N GLY A 113 -6.86 -13.06 -20.61
CA GLY A 113 -7.14 -11.73 -20.04
C GLY A 113 -8.55 -11.56 -19.51
N TYR A 114 -8.78 -10.41 -18.88
CA TYR A 114 -10.06 -10.10 -18.25
C TYR A 114 -11.21 -9.91 -19.22
N THR A 115 -10.94 -9.42 -20.44
CA THR A 115 -11.96 -9.23 -21.47
C THR A 115 -12.65 -10.55 -21.82
N LYS A 116 -11.87 -11.64 -21.98
CA LYS A 116 -12.43 -12.96 -22.25
C LYS A 116 -13.26 -13.48 -21.08
N MET A 117 -12.81 -13.25 -19.86
CA MET A 117 -13.55 -13.62 -18.65
C MET A 117 -14.91 -12.90 -18.60
N ILE A 118 -14.92 -11.59 -18.85
CA ILE A 118 -16.17 -10.80 -18.88
C ILE A 118 -17.08 -11.25 -20.03
N ALA A 119 -16.53 -11.50 -21.23
CA ALA A 119 -17.30 -12.02 -22.34
C ALA A 119 -18.00 -13.35 -22.01
N ASN A 120 -17.31 -14.26 -21.33
CA ASN A 120 -17.88 -15.52 -20.90
C ASN A 120 -18.99 -15.34 -19.83
N LEU A 121 -18.82 -14.36 -18.92
CA LEU A 121 -19.85 -14.04 -17.91
C LEU A 121 -21.11 -13.41 -18.53
N LEU A 122 -20.97 -12.72 -19.66
CA LEU A 122 -22.06 -12.06 -20.38
C LEU A 122 -22.69 -12.96 -21.45
N ASP A 123 -22.19 -14.18 -21.64
CA ASP A 123 -22.74 -15.11 -22.61
C ASP A 123 -24.22 -15.41 -22.33
N GLY A 124 -25.06 -15.25 -23.32
CA GLY A 124 -26.52 -15.36 -23.23
C GLY A 124 -27.24 -14.19 -22.54
N ILE A 125 -26.53 -13.11 -22.19
CA ILE A 125 -27.10 -11.89 -21.61
C ILE A 125 -27.16 -10.78 -22.67
N GLU A 126 -28.29 -10.08 -22.78
CA GLU A 126 -28.41 -8.89 -23.65
C GLU A 126 -27.52 -7.77 -23.09
N VAL A 127 -26.55 -7.32 -23.88
CA VAL A 127 -25.65 -6.20 -23.54
C VAL A 127 -25.94 -5.01 -24.42
N ARG A 128 -26.25 -3.88 -23.82
CA ARG A 128 -26.46 -2.59 -24.50
C ARG A 128 -25.31 -1.66 -24.20
N LEU A 129 -24.51 -1.35 -25.22
CA LEU A 129 -23.42 -0.38 -25.12
C LEU A 129 -23.94 1.05 -25.30
N ASN A 130 -23.16 2.04 -24.82
CA ASN A 130 -23.47 3.46 -24.89
C ASN A 130 -24.86 3.82 -24.32
N THR A 131 -25.29 3.09 -23.30
CA THR A 131 -26.55 3.32 -22.61
C THR A 131 -26.25 3.77 -21.18
N ASP A 132 -26.68 4.97 -20.81
CA ASP A 132 -26.56 5.47 -19.46
C ASP A 132 -27.69 4.89 -18.60
N TYR A 133 -27.39 4.57 -17.36
CA TYR A 133 -28.38 4.15 -16.38
C TYR A 133 -28.73 5.36 -15.50
N LEU A 134 -29.81 6.03 -15.84
CA LEU A 134 -30.45 7.11 -15.06
C LEU A 134 -31.83 6.69 -14.57
#